data_93f0ca632066049e02ee11f33a936134
#
_entry.id   93f0ca632066049e02ee11f33a936134
#
_cell.length_a   1.000
_cell.length_b   1.000
_cell.length_c   1.000
_cell.angle_alpha   90.00
_cell.angle_beta   90.00
_cell.angle_gamma   90.00
#
_symmetry.space_group_name_H-M   'P 1'
#
loop_
_entity.id
_entity.type
_entity.pdbx_description
1 polymer ?
#
loop_
_entity_poly.entity_id
_entity_poly.type
_entity_poly.pdbx_seq_one_letter_code
_entity_poly.pdbx_strand_id
1 'polypeptide(L)'
;MAPPIQAMNETVNPEPSVAPRAIAGGIITLIGALSWILCWRIGAADGKEPTSVAAVNALADALGTGWMLGIGAACVVIGMIMVGPALVETASVVLGWIPSLLFPVAGRLAMRNLSRQKRRTSNTSAALFVGVAIVSCLGVVASSVNASVAGIIDSGLKTDYIVSSTNGQIPDKAVNDIKGIKDVKSVSVSRMMMNAKFDGETALAFAEQPTVFSDVMDPVATQGNADKALRRGELVVGEKLAEDRDWKIGDKVTVTCKRVVVDQEATAKAQTDYQAQVQAKVQSLQTEAQTLLAAGDQAGAKAKADEAQQAVADAQNVDPATLVKTKDEPTKAVRRIGAIISNSVYRTAVFMNDEQAENLTNKEALFTIMVFVTARHGSDVAGLRGKILKQTKPYYVLTVQDHDEYKSTVSSLVDQMLIVLYALLALSIIIAIFGIVNTLALSVSERTREIGLLRAIGTSKAKIRGMLAIEAALISVLGTVIGLVVGTAAGMVIQQTYKASGMEQLAIPWGQLGVFLLLSIGIGVLASLPPSRRALKAPVLDAVASE
;
A
#
# COMPACT_ATOMS: atom_id res chain seq x y z
N MET A 1 1.77 -30.88 -56.41
CA MET A 1 0.58 -30.29 -57.08
C MET A 1 -0.64 -30.89 -56.40
N ALA A 2 -1.39 -30.10 -55.66
CA ALA A 2 -2.64 -30.58 -55.05
C ALA A 2 -3.71 -30.75 -56.16
N PRO A 3 -4.56 -31.79 -56.09
CA PRO A 3 -5.60 -32.02 -57.08
C PRO A 3 -6.59 -30.82 -57.13
N PRO A 4 -7.09 -30.43 -58.33
CA PRO A 4 -7.96 -29.26 -58.51
C PRO A 4 -9.24 -29.27 -57.65
N ILE A 5 -9.72 -30.43 -57.25
CA ILE A 5 -10.91 -30.61 -56.37
C ILE A 5 -10.66 -30.15 -54.93
N GLN A 6 -9.40 -30.14 -54.43
CA GLN A 6 -9.06 -29.59 -53.11
C GLN A 6 -8.97 -28.06 -53.09
N ALA A 7 -8.77 -27.41 -54.24
CA ALA A 7 -8.75 -25.95 -54.35
C ALA A 7 -10.15 -25.30 -54.43
N MET A 8 -11.20 -26.09 -54.70
CA MET A 8 -12.60 -25.64 -54.74
C MET A 8 -13.34 -25.80 -53.40
N ASN A 9 -12.82 -26.58 -52.49
CA ASN A 9 -13.27 -26.54 -51.09
C ASN A 9 -12.45 -25.44 -50.44
N GLU A 10 -13.07 -24.33 -50.02
CA GLU A 10 -12.50 -23.42 -49.06
C GLU A 10 -12.03 -24.26 -47.86
N THR A 11 -10.75 -24.60 -47.85
CA THR A 11 -10.13 -25.22 -46.68
C THR A 11 -10.19 -24.17 -45.59
N VAL A 12 -11.20 -24.29 -44.73
CA VAL A 12 -11.15 -23.71 -43.39
C VAL A 12 -9.83 -24.20 -42.83
N ASN A 13 -8.79 -23.34 -42.89
CA ASN A 13 -7.52 -23.65 -42.29
C ASN A 13 -7.82 -23.96 -40.81
N PRO A 14 -7.65 -25.19 -40.34
CA PRO A 14 -7.90 -25.51 -38.94
C PRO A 14 -7.04 -24.59 -38.13
N GLU A 15 -7.66 -23.88 -37.16
CA GLU A 15 -6.89 -23.06 -36.22
C GLU A 15 -5.70 -23.89 -35.69
N PRO A 16 -4.46 -23.37 -35.75
CA PRO A 16 -3.30 -24.10 -35.28
C PRO A 16 -3.55 -24.54 -33.83
N SER A 17 -3.18 -25.78 -33.51
CA SER A 17 -3.49 -26.40 -32.23
C SER A 17 -3.14 -25.48 -31.05
N VAL A 18 -4.05 -25.30 -30.10
CA VAL A 18 -3.84 -24.49 -28.89
C VAL A 18 -2.95 -25.19 -27.86
N ALA A 19 -2.72 -26.49 -28.06
CA ALA A 19 -2.01 -27.35 -27.10
C ALA A 19 -0.57 -26.90 -26.76
N PRO A 20 0.32 -26.56 -27.72
CA PRO A 20 1.69 -26.16 -27.37
C PRO A 20 1.72 -24.87 -26.54
N ARG A 21 0.86 -23.90 -26.89
CA ARG A 21 0.75 -22.63 -26.15
C ARG A 21 0.17 -22.86 -24.76
N ALA A 22 -0.83 -23.72 -24.63
CA ALA A 22 -1.44 -24.05 -23.34
C ALA A 22 -0.46 -24.81 -22.43
N ILE A 23 0.35 -25.74 -22.97
CA ILE A 23 1.38 -26.45 -22.21
C ILE A 23 2.45 -25.48 -21.71
N ALA A 24 3.00 -24.65 -22.59
CA ALA A 24 3.99 -23.63 -22.20
C ALA A 24 3.42 -22.67 -21.14
N GLY A 25 2.21 -22.18 -21.36
CA GLY A 25 1.52 -21.31 -20.39
C GLY A 25 1.25 -22.01 -19.06
N GLY A 26 0.87 -23.29 -19.09
CA GLY A 26 0.68 -24.13 -17.91
C GLY A 26 1.96 -24.28 -17.09
N ILE A 27 3.09 -24.53 -17.75
CA ILE A 27 4.41 -24.62 -17.08
C ILE A 27 4.76 -23.28 -16.41
N ILE A 28 4.58 -22.15 -17.12
CA ILE A 28 4.87 -20.82 -16.57
C ILE A 28 3.95 -20.51 -15.38
N THR A 29 2.64 -20.82 -15.48
CA THR A 29 1.69 -20.65 -14.37
C THR A 29 2.10 -21.50 -13.17
N LEU A 30 2.54 -22.72 -13.40
CA LEU A 30 2.97 -23.64 -12.36
C LEU A 30 4.22 -23.14 -11.65
N ILE A 31 5.19 -22.58 -12.38
CA ILE A 31 6.38 -21.94 -11.80
C ILE A 31 5.95 -20.76 -10.91
N GLY A 32 5.04 -19.89 -11.40
CA GLY A 32 4.52 -18.79 -10.62
C GLY A 32 3.75 -19.23 -9.38
N ALA A 33 2.92 -20.28 -9.50
CA ALA A 33 2.19 -20.85 -8.37
C ALA A 33 3.13 -21.50 -7.33
N LEU A 34 4.19 -22.16 -7.77
CA LEU A 34 5.22 -22.70 -6.86
C LEU A 34 5.95 -21.58 -6.11
N SER A 35 6.27 -20.48 -6.79
CA SER A 35 6.83 -19.29 -6.14
C SER A 35 5.88 -18.74 -5.07
N TRP A 36 4.58 -18.66 -5.35
CA TRP A 36 3.57 -18.22 -4.38
C TRP A 36 3.42 -19.19 -3.20
N ILE A 37 3.42 -20.50 -3.46
CA ILE A 37 3.40 -21.53 -2.42
C ILE A 37 4.62 -21.41 -1.51
N LEU A 38 5.79 -21.13 -2.09
CA LEU A 38 7.01 -20.91 -1.31
C LEU A 38 6.91 -19.65 -0.45
N CYS A 39 6.44 -18.53 -1.01
CA CYS A 39 6.17 -17.30 -0.23
C CYS A 39 5.15 -17.54 0.90
N TRP A 40 4.08 -18.28 0.61
CA TRP A 40 3.11 -18.69 1.62
C TRP A 40 3.74 -19.48 2.77
N ARG A 41 4.63 -20.43 2.42
CA ARG A 41 5.35 -21.23 3.42
C ARG A 41 6.36 -20.42 4.22
N ILE A 42 7.04 -19.46 3.60
CA ILE A 42 7.90 -18.50 4.31
C ILE A 42 7.10 -17.73 5.35
N GLY A 43 5.95 -17.18 4.96
CA GLY A 43 5.06 -16.48 5.88
C GLY A 43 4.46 -17.37 6.97
N ALA A 44 4.26 -18.66 6.69
CA ALA A 44 3.74 -19.62 7.67
C ALA A 44 4.84 -20.17 8.61
N ALA A 45 6.09 -20.18 8.16
CA ALA A 45 7.23 -20.69 8.93
C ALA A 45 7.67 -19.75 10.06
N ASP A 46 7.28 -18.48 9.98
CA ASP A 46 7.52 -17.45 10.99
C ASP A 46 8.97 -17.41 11.49
N GLY A 47 9.93 -17.37 10.54
CA GLY A 47 11.37 -17.32 10.82
C GLY A 47 12.11 -18.66 10.82
N LYS A 48 11.39 -19.78 10.70
CA LYS A 48 12.01 -21.13 10.53
C LYS A 48 12.26 -21.41 9.05
N GLU A 49 13.11 -22.40 8.75
CA GLU A 49 13.33 -22.82 7.37
C GLU A 49 12.02 -23.25 6.70
N PRO A 50 11.61 -22.60 5.58
CA PRO A 50 10.30 -22.86 4.94
C PRO A 50 10.22 -24.22 4.27
N THR A 51 11.36 -24.83 3.94
CA THR A 51 11.42 -26.16 3.32
C THR A 51 12.60 -26.97 3.84
N SER A 52 12.55 -28.29 3.68
CA SER A 52 13.67 -29.19 3.96
C SER A 52 14.78 -29.17 2.88
N VAL A 53 14.60 -28.38 1.81
CA VAL A 53 15.53 -28.31 0.68
C VAL A 53 16.38 -27.04 0.80
N ALA A 54 17.63 -27.19 1.24
CA ALA A 54 18.55 -26.08 1.49
C ALA A 54 18.75 -25.16 0.26
N ALA A 55 18.78 -25.71 -0.96
CA ALA A 55 18.91 -24.90 -2.18
C ALA A 55 17.71 -23.96 -2.42
N VAL A 56 16.50 -24.38 -2.03
CA VAL A 56 15.28 -23.56 -2.15
C VAL A 56 15.28 -22.46 -1.11
N ASN A 57 15.73 -22.74 0.10
CA ASN A 57 15.87 -21.74 1.16
C ASN A 57 16.92 -20.68 0.78
N ALA A 58 18.09 -21.13 0.29
CA ALA A 58 19.15 -20.24 -0.20
C ALA A 58 18.69 -19.35 -1.37
N LEU A 59 17.85 -19.87 -2.26
CA LEU A 59 17.25 -19.09 -3.35
C LEU A 59 16.25 -18.04 -2.81
N ALA A 60 15.46 -18.41 -1.82
CA ALA A 60 14.51 -17.51 -1.17
C ALA A 60 15.22 -16.35 -0.47
N ASP A 61 16.32 -16.64 0.24
CA ASP A 61 17.15 -15.65 0.91
C ASP A 61 17.85 -14.72 -0.08
N ALA A 62 18.38 -15.29 -1.18
CA ALA A 62 19.08 -14.52 -2.22
C ALA A 62 18.16 -13.56 -3.00
N LEU A 63 16.93 -13.99 -3.33
CA LEU A 63 15.97 -13.19 -4.09
C LEU A 63 15.16 -12.25 -3.21
N GLY A 64 14.90 -12.62 -1.96
CA GLY A 64 13.99 -11.93 -1.08
C GLY A 64 12.50 -12.15 -1.44
N THR A 65 11.64 -12.12 -0.42
CA THR A 65 10.19 -12.43 -0.55
C THR A 65 9.45 -11.51 -1.51
N GLY A 66 9.81 -10.21 -1.55
CA GLY A 66 9.16 -9.24 -2.43
C GLY A 66 9.38 -9.53 -3.92
N TRP A 67 10.62 -9.85 -4.32
CA TRP A 67 10.93 -10.24 -5.70
C TRP A 67 10.29 -11.56 -6.10
N MET A 68 10.26 -12.54 -5.20
CA MET A 68 9.60 -13.81 -5.43
C MET A 68 8.10 -13.65 -5.66
N LEU A 69 7.42 -12.82 -4.86
CA LEU A 69 6.01 -12.47 -5.06
C LEU A 69 5.78 -11.81 -6.43
N GLY A 70 6.62 -10.84 -6.79
CA GLY A 70 6.51 -10.11 -8.06
C GLY A 70 6.75 -10.99 -9.28
N ILE A 71 7.82 -11.78 -9.28
CA ILE A 71 8.12 -12.74 -10.35
C ILE A 71 7.02 -13.80 -10.44
N GLY A 72 6.57 -14.33 -9.30
CA GLY A 72 5.45 -15.26 -9.23
C GLY A 72 4.18 -14.69 -9.86
N ALA A 73 3.83 -13.45 -9.53
CA ALA A 73 2.66 -12.76 -10.10
C ALA A 73 2.79 -12.58 -11.63
N ALA A 74 3.96 -12.14 -12.11
CA ALA A 74 4.21 -12.00 -13.53
C ALA A 74 4.08 -13.35 -14.27
N CYS A 75 4.67 -14.42 -13.72
CA CYS A 75 4.57 -15.77 -14.29
C CYS A 75 3.12 -16.26 -14.31
N VAL A 76 2.35 -16.07 -13.23
CA VAL A 76 0.93 -16.49 -13.19
C VAL A 76 0.12 -15.71 -14.21
N VAL A 77 0.28 -14.39 -14.30
CA VAL A 77 -0.47 -13.56 -15.27
C VAL A 77 -0.12 -13.93 -16.71
N ILE A 78 1.16 -14.01 -17.06
CA ILE A 78 1.61 -14.36 -18.41
C ILE A 78 1.16 -15.80 -18.75
N GLY A 79 1.35 -16.72 -17.84
CA GLY A 79 0.97 -18.12 -18.01
C GLY A 79 -0.54 -18.28 -18.20
N MET A 80 -1.37 -17.59 -17.43
CA MET A 80 -2.83 -17.60 -17.55
C MET A 80 -3.32 -16.99 -18.87
N ILE A 81 -2.66 -15.92 -19.39
CA ILE A 81 -2.95 -15.39 -20.72
C ILE A 81 -2.63 -16.43 -21.80
N MET A 82 -1.54 -17.17 -21.64
CA MET A 82 -1.16 -18.24 -22.59
C MET A 82 -2.09 -19.45 -22.51
N VAL A 83 -2.53 -19.84 -21.32
CA VAL A 83 -3.49 -20.94 -21.08
C VAL A 83 -4.91 -20.55 -21.49
N GLY A 84 -5.22 -19.26 -21.49
CA GLY A 84 -6.55 -18.71 -21.73
C GLY A 84 -7.33 -19.36 -22.87
N PRO A 85 -6.77 -19.60 -24.09
CA PRO A 85 -7.49 -20.26 -25.17
C PRO A 85 -7.96 -21.69 -24.84
N ALA A 86 -7.22 -22.41 -24.00
CA ALA A 86 -7.65 -23.74 -23.53
C ALA A 86 -8.76 -23.64 -22.47
N LEU A 87 -8.74 -22.60 -21.64
CA LEU A 87 -9.77 -22.37 -20.63
C LEU A 87 -11.11 -21.92 -21.23
N VAL A 88 -11.13 -21.29 -22.40
CA VAL A 88 -12.35 -20.83 -23.08
C VAL A 88 -13.34 -21.97 -23.28
N GLU A 89 -12.87 -23.16 -23.64
CA GLU A 89 -13.74 -24.31 -23.87
C GLU A 89 -14.45 -24.76 -22.58
N THR A 90 -13.67 -25.02 -21.54
CA THR A 90 -14.20 -25.43 -20.23
C THR A 90 -15.08 -24.35 -19.63
N ALA A 91 -14.62 -23.10 -19.69
CA ALA A 91 -15.37 -21.96 -19.15
C ALA A 91 -16.66 -21.69 -19.94
N SER A 92 -16.68 -21.89 -21.26
CA SER A 92 -17.91 -21.74 -22.05
C SER A 92 -19.01 -22.71 -21.63
N VAL A 93 -18.65 -23.93 -21.23
CA VAL A 93 -19.59 -24.92 -20.71
C VAL A 93 -20.08 -24.52 -19.31
N VAL A 94 -19.18 -24.17 -18.40
CA VAL A 94 -19.52 -23.83 -17.00
C VAL A 94 -20.30 -22.51 -16.93
N LEU A 95 -19.76 -21.43 -17.51
CA LEU A 95 -20.40 -20.10 -17.45
C LEU A 95 -21.62 -19.99 -18.37
N GLY A 96 -21.65 -20.76 -19.46
CA GLY A 96 -22.74 -20.76 -20.41
C GLY A 96 -23.97 -21.54 -19.96
N TRP A 97 -23.88 -22.32 -18.87
CA TRP A 97 -25.01 -23.07 -18.31
C TRP A 97 -26.17 -22.13 -17.89
N ILE A 98 -25.86 -21.05 -17.20
CA ILE A 98 -26.88 -20.07 -16.77
C ILE A 98 -27.58 -19.40 -17.95
N PRO A 99 -26.89 -18.77 -18.95
CA PRO A 99 -27.53 -18.22 -20.12
C PRO A 99 -28.28 -19.26 -20.97
N SER A 100 -27.83 -20.51 -21.03
CA SER A 100 -28.51 -21.57 -21.75
C SER A 100 -29.81 -22.00 -21.09
N LEU A 101 -29.92 -21.86 -19.77
CA LEU A 101 -31.15 -22.11 -19.02
C LEU A 101 -32.18 -20.98 -19.22
N LEU A 102 -31.72 -19.72 -19.15
CA LEU A 102 -32.58 -18.54 -19.29
C LEU A 102 -32.99 -18.27 -20.75
N PHE A 103 -32.10 -18.53 -21.70
CA PHE A 103 -32.27 -18.29 -23.14
C PHE A 103 -31.80 -19.51 -23.93
N PRO A 104 -32.61 -20.60 -24.04
CA PRO A 104 -32.15 -21.90 -24.54
C PRO A 104 -31.52 -21.87 -25.93
N VAL A 105 -32.06 -21.05 -26.84
CA VAL A 105 -31.55 -20.94 -28.21
C VAL A 105 -30.35 -19.98 -28.30
N ALA A 106 -30.52 -18.77 -27.80
CA ALA A 106 -29.49 -17.73 -27.88
C ALA A 106 -28.24 -18.08 -27.05
N GLY A 107 -28.43 -18.66 -25.83
CA GLY A 107 -27.32 -19.08 -24.98
C GLY A 107 -26.51 -20.23 -25.57
N ARG A 108 -27.14 -21.27 -26.13
CA ARG A 108 -26.43 -22.39 -26.80
C ARG A 108 -25.66 -21.92 -28.04
N LEU A 109 -26.24 -21.01 -28.82
CA LEU A 109 -25.55 -20.44 -29.98
C LEU A 109 -24.34 -19.59 -29.56
N ALA A 110 -24.50 -18.75 -28.52
CA ALA A 110 -23.41 -17.95 -27.99
C ALA A 110 -22.25 -18.81 -27.47
N MET A 111 -22.54 -19.90 -26.74
CA MET A 111 -21.51 -20.84 -26.27
C MET A 111 -20.74 -21.50 -27.43
N ARG A 112 -21.48 -21.97 -28.46
CA ARG A 112 -20.82 -22.58 -29.63
C ARG A 112 -19.94 -21.59 -30.37
N ASN A 113 -20.35 -20.34 -30.46
CA ASN A 113 -19.56 -19.27 -31.08
C ASN A 113 -18.28 -19.01 -30.33
N LEU A 114 -18.37 -18.91 -28.99
CA LEU A 114 -17.24 -18.70 -28.10
C LEU A 114 -16.18 -19.80 -28.25
N SER A 115 -16.61 -21.07 -28.30
CA SER A 115 -15.72 -22.23 -28.41
C SER A 115 -15.06 -22.36 -29.80
N ARG A 116 -15.63 -21.76 -30.86
CA ARG A 116 -15.05 -21.76 -32.21
C ARG A 116 -13.88 -20.80 -32.39
N GLN A 117 -13.82 -19.68 -31.63
CA GLN A 117 -12.80 -18.64 -31.75
C GLN A 117 -11.99 -18.48 -30.45
N LYS A 118 -11.42 -19.60 -29.92
CA LYS A 118 -10.77 -19.68 -28.60
C LYS A 118 -9.67 -18.65 -28.37
N ARG A 119 -8.76 -18.47 -29.34
CA ARG A 119 -7.63 -17.52 -29.23
C ARG A 119 -8.08 -16.07 -29.16
N ARG A 120 -9.05 -15.73 -29.94
CA ARG A 120 -9.55 -14.38 -30.05
C ARG A 120 -10.34 -13.98 -28.80
N THR A 121 -11.20 -14.88 -28.33
CA THR A 121 -11.96 -14.74 -27.07
C THR A 121 -11.02 -14.55 -25.90
N SER A 122 -10.00 -15.40 -25.76
CA SER A 122 -9.00 -15.32 -24.69
C SER A 122 -8.22 -14.00 -24.72
N ASN A 123 -7.72 -13.57 -25.87
CA ASN A 123 -6.96 -12.33 -25.98
C ASN A 123 -7.83 -11.11 -25.61
N THR A 124 -9.12 -11.13 -25.97
CA THR A 124 -10.05 -10.05 -25.65
C THR A 124 -10.39 -10.01 -24.16
N SER A 125 -10.55 -11.17 -23.51
CA SER A 125 -10.82 -11.26 -22.08
C SER A 125 -9.59 -10.95 -21.22
N ALA A 126 -8.37 -11.05 -21.79
CA ALA A 126 -7.11 -10.86 -21.05
C ALA A 126 -6.95 -9.46 -20.45
N ALA A 127 -7.39 -8.41 -21.16
CA ALA A 127 -7.31 -7.04 -20.64
C ALA A 127 -8.16 -6.87 -19.36
N LEU A 128 -9.38 -7.43 -19.37
CA LEU A 128 -10.26 -7.39 -18.19
C LEU A 128 -9.73 -8.28 -17.08
N PHE A 129 -9.19 -9.45 -17.44
CA PHE A 129 -8.53 -10.38 -16.49
C PHE A 129 -7.43 -9.66 -15.70
N VAL A 130 -6.48 -9.00 -16.38
CA VAL A 130 -5.36 -8.33 -15.70
C VAL A 130 -5.85 -7.21 -14.78
N GLY A 131 -6.76 -6.35 -15.27
CA GLY A 131 -7.30 -5.25 -14.47
C GLY A 131 -8.03 -5.74 -13.22
N VAL A 132 -8.90 -6.74 -13.37
CA VAL A 132 -9.65 -7.32 -12.25
C VAL A 132 -8.72 -8.07 -11.30
N ALA A 133 -7.70 -8.79 -11.80
CA ALA A 133 -6.75 -9.50 -10.95
C ALA A 133 -5.97 -8.54 -10.03
N ILE A 134 -5.48 -7.42 -10.57
CA ILE A 134 -4.76 -6.42 -9.78
C ILE A 134 -5.68 -5.83 -8.70
N VAL A 135 -6.88 -5.39 -9.07
CA VAL A 135 -7.79 -4.73 -8.11
C VAL A 135 -8.35 -5.71 -7.09
N SER A 136 -8.60 -6.96 -7.45
CA SER A 136 -9.01 -8.01 -6.50
C SER A 136 -7.89 -8.36 -5.51
N CYS A 137 -6.65 -8.47 -5.99
CA CYS A 137 -5.48 -8.71 -5.15
C CYS A 137 -5.34 -7.59 -4.10
N LEU A 138 -5.32 -6.34 -4.56
CA LEU A 138 -5.15 -5.18 -3.69
C LEU A 138 -6.38 -4.94 -2.80
N GLY A 139 -7.57 -5.30 -3.25
CA GLY A 139 -8.79 -5.30 -2.44
C GLY A 139 -8.70 -6.26 -1.25
N VAL A 140 -8.17 -7.48 -1.45
CA VAL A 140 -7.93 -8.44 -0.36
C VAL A 140 -6.85 -7.91 0.59
N VAL A 141 -5.75 -7.37 0.07
CA VAL A 141 -4.69 -6.76 0.89
C VAL A 141 -5.25 -5.61 1.73
N ALA A 142 -5.97 -4.68 1.11
CA ALA A 142 -6.58 -3.53 1.78
C ALA A 142 -7.57 -3.93 2.88
N SER A 143 -8.47 -4.87 2.57
CA SER A 143 -9.43 -5.39 3.56
C SER A 143 -8.73 -6.10 4.71
N SER A 144 -7.64 -6.84 4.42
CA SER A 144 -6.85 -7.53 5.45
C SER A 144 -6.09 -6.57 6.35
N VAL A 145 -5.54 -5.48 5.79
CA VAL A 145 -4.92 -4.39 6.58
C VAL A 145 -5.97 -3.75 7.49
N ASN A 146 -7.13 -3.36 6.96
CA ASN A 146 -8.20 -2.76 7.75
C ASN A 146 -8.69 -3.69 8.86
N ALA A 147 -8.87 -4.98 8.57
CA ALA A 147 -9.29 -5.96 9.57
C ALA A 147 -8.21 -6.15 10.65
N SER A 148 -6.93 -6.19 10.26
CA SER A 148 -5.82 -6.35 11.21
C SER A 148 -5.71 -5.13 12.14
N VAL A 149 -5.79 -3.91 11.59
CA VAL A 149 -5.79 -2.67 12.39
C VAL A 149 -6.99 -2.61 13.34
N ALA A 150 -8.19 -2.95 12.85
CA ALA A 150 -9.38 -3.01 13.70
C ALA A 150 -9.20 -4.01 14.86
N GLY A 151 -8.68 -5.20 14.56
CA GLY A 151 -8.41 -6.22 15.58
C GLY A 151 -7.44 -5.75 16.65
N ILE A 152 -6.38 -5.01 16.27
CA ILE A 152 -5.40 -4.45 17.21
C ILE A 152 -6.04 -3.42 18.14
N ILE A 153 -6.84 -2.51 17.57
CA ILE A 153 -7.50 -1.44 18.32
C ILE A 153 -8.53 -2.05 19.30
N ASP A 154 -9.34 -3.01 18.82
CA ASP A 154 -10.42 -3.62 19.61
C ASP A 154 -9.90 -4.48 20.75
N SER A 155 -8.79 -5.17 20.57
CA SER A 155 -8.26 -6.12 21.57
C SER A 155 -7.12 -5.57 22.40
N GLY A 156 -6.43 -4.52 21.94
CA GLY A 156 -5.14 -4.10 22.50
C GLY A 156 -5.11 -2.72 23.16
N LEU A 157 -6.05 -1.82 22.88
CA LEU A 157 -6.02 -0.46 23.43
C LEU A 157 -7.01 -0.30 24.59
N LYS A 158 -6.48 0.13 25.75
CA LYS A 158 -7.26 0.37 27.00
C LYS A 158 -7.57 1.84 27.24
N THR A 159 -7.24 2.72 26.32
CA THR A 159 -7.36 4.18 26.46
C THR A 159 -8.64 4.68 25.80
N ASP A 160 -9.18 5.80 26.26
CA ASP A 160 -10.42 6.35 25.71
C ASP A 160 -10.19 7.21 24.47
N TYR A 161 -9.06 7.94 24.41
CA TYR A 161 -8.72 8.83 23.32
C TYR A 161 -7.27 8.68 22.87
N ILE A 162 -7.07 8.83 21.58
CA ILE A 162 -5.77 8.88 20.91
C ILE A 162 -5.61 10.28 20.35
N VAL A 163 -4.52 10.96 20.71
CA VAL A 163 -4.12 12.22 20.11
C VAL A 163 -2.95 11.96 19.18
N SER A 164 -3.11 12.32 17.92
CA SER A 164 -2.11 12.17 16.88
C SER A 164 -1.86 13.51 16.17
N SER A 165 -0.78 13.58 15.39
CA SER A 165 -0.44 14.78 14.64
C SER A 165 -0.35 14.49 13.15
N THR A 166 -0.89 15.36 12.33
CA THR A 166 -0.82 15.25 10.86
C THR A 166 0.59 15.51 10.31
N ASN A 167 1.45 16.19 11.06
CA ASN A 167 2.86 16.41 10.71
C ASN A 167 3.82 15.44 11.42
N GLY A 168 3.29 14.43 12.11
CA GLY A 168 4.07 13.36 12.74
C GLY A 168 4.72 13.71 14.08
N GLN A 169 4.52 14.92 14.64
CA GLN A 169 5.06 15.29 15.94
C GLN A 169 4.06 16.06 16.79
N ILE A 170 3.96 15.71 18.07
CA ILE A 170 3.13 16.37 19.07
C ILE A 170 4.02 17.20 20.00
N PRO A 171 3.80 18.53 20.13
CA PRO A 171 4.59 19.37 21.03
C PRO A 171 4.41 18.98 22.50
N ASP A 172 5.49 18.97 23.27
CA ASP A 172 5.46 18.67 24.73
C ASP A 172 4.51 19.58 25.50
N LYS A 173 4.36 20.83 25.08
CA LYS A 173 3.41 21.75 25.68
C LYS A 173 1.98 21.26 25.55
N ALA A 174 1.59 20.75 24.37
CA ALA A 174 0.27 20.17 24.17
C ALA A 174 0.03 18.95 25.07
N VAL A 175 1.06 18.10 25.25
CA VAL A 175 0.99 16.95 26.16
C VAL A 175 0.75 17.43 27.60
N ASN A 176 1.46 18.47 28.06
CA ASN A 176 1.31 19.03 29.40
C ASN A 176 -0.06 19.69 29.60
N ASP A 177 -0.56 20.39 28.59
CA ASP A 177 -1.90 21.00 28.61
C ASP A 177 -3.00 19.92 28.77
N ILE A 178 -2.85 18.77 28.10
CA ILE A 178 -3.76 17.62 28.23
C ILE A 178 -3.64 17.00 29.62
N LYS A 179 -2.43 16.79 30.16
CA LYS A 179 -2.21 16.28 31.51
C LYS A 179 -2.87 17.13 32.60
N GLY A 180 -3.00 18.44 32.36
CA GLY A 180 -3.64 19.39 33.28
C GLY A 180 -5.16 19.29 33.37
N ILE A 181 -5.83 18.49 32.53
CA ILE A 181 -7.29 18.35 32.53
C ILE A 181 -7.73 17.47 33.70
N LYS A 182 -8.60 17.96 34.60
CA LYS A 182 -9.04 17.28 35.83
C LYS A 182 -9.67 15.91 35.61
N ASP A 183 -10.34 15.68 34.46
CA ASP A 183 -11.04 14.45 34.15
C ASP A 183 -10.13 13.38 33.53
N VAL A 184 -8.88 13.72 33.28
CA VAL A 184 -7.86 12.78 32.81
C VAL A 184 -7.31 12.00 34.00
N LYS A 185 -7.27 10.68 33.85
CA LYS A 185 -6.63 9.76 34.79
C LYS A 185 -5.14 9.63 34.51
N SER A 186 -4.81 9.32 33.27
CA SER A 186 -3.43 9.12 32.81
C SER A 186 -3.26 9.60 31.37
N VAL A 187 -2.05 10.05 31.08
CA VAL A 187 -1.60 10.40 29.74
C VAL A 187 -0.30 9.63 29.49
N SER A 188 -0.33 8.69 28.58
CA SER A 188 0.85 7.97 28.11
C SER A 188 1.32 8.53 26.78
N VAL A 189 2.62 8.70 26.65
CA VAL A 189 3.25 9.33 25.51
C VAL A 189 4.12 8.31 24.80
N SER A 190 3.84 8.02 23.55
CA SER A 190 4.68 7.17 22.71
C SER A 190 5.63 8.01 21.90
N ARG A 191 6.93 7.80 22.10
CA ARG A 191 7.98 8.53 21.41
C ARG A 191 8.81 7.60 20.55
N MET A 192 8.97 7.92 19.29
CA MET A 192 9.82 7.18 18.38
C MET A 192 11.27 7.67 18.48
N MET A 193 12.20 6.73 18.56
CA MET A 193 13.64 7.00 18.55
C MET A 193 14.16 6.87 17.13
N MET A 194 14.61 7.98 16.54
CA MET A 194 15.20 7.97 15.21
C MET A 194 16.64 7.47 15.27
N ASN A 195 17.01 6.61 14.29
CA ASN A 195 18.38 6.13 14.09
C ASN A 195 18.99 5.35 15.26
N ALA A 196 18.18 4.77 16.14
CA ALA A 196 18.67 3.85 17.17
C ALA A 196 19.18 2.55 16.52
N LYS A 197 20.37 2.12 16.90
CA LYS A 197 20.98 0.86 16.48
C LYS A 197 21.13 -0.08 17.66
N PHE A 198 20.82 -1.33 17.43
CA PHE A 198 20.91 -2.42 18.40
C PHE A 198 21.89 -3.46 17.86
N ASP A 199 23.02 -3.63 18.53
CA ASP A 199 24.17 -4.43 18.08
C ASP A 199 24.65 -4.06 16.66
N GLY A 200 24.57 -2.74 16.33
CA GLY A 200 25.03 -2.20 15.04
C GLY A 200 23.97 -2.11 13.95
N GLU A 201 22.81 -2.76 14.12
CA GLU A 201 21.73 -2.75 13.15
C GLU A 201 20.56 -1.85 13.60
N THR A 202 19.94 -1.17 12.65
CA THR A 202 18.79 -0.30 12.91
C THR A 202 17.54 -1.14 13.17
N ALA A 203 16.77 -0.76 14.19
CA ALA A 203 15.44 -1.31 14.45
C ALA A 203 14.47 -0.17 14.79
N LEU A 204 13.17 -0.43 14.59
CA LEU A 204 12.12 0.48 15.04
C LEU A 204 12.13 0.52 16.58
N ALA A 205 12.36 1.69 17.15
CA ALA A 205 12.50 1.83 18.58
C ALA A 205 11.56 2.90 19.14
N PHE A 206 10.98 2.58 20.29
CA PHE A 206 10.07 3.47 21.02
C PHE A 206 10.59 3.71 22.43
N ALA A 207 10.50 4.94 22.85
CA ALA A 207 10.70 5.35 24.23
C ALA A 207 9.32 5.49 24.90
N GLU A 208 9.10 4.73 25.94
CA GLU A 208 7.79 4.55 26.55
C GLU A 208 7.85 4.70 28.07
N GLN A 209 6.72 5.10 28.65
CA GLN A 209 6.56 5.08 30.10
C GLN A 209 6.53 3.64 30.62
N PRO A 210 7.06 3.37 31.83
CA PRO A 210 7.13 2.02 32.40
C PRO A 210 5.79 1.30 32.59
N THR A 211 4.66 1.98 32.46
CA THR A 211 3.31 1.44 32.63
C THR A 211 2.53 1.32 31.33
N VAL A 212 3.18 1.57 30.18
CA VAL A 212 2.51 1.60 28.87
C VAL A 212 1.77 0.30 28.57
N PHE A 213 2.35 -0.83 28.94
CA PHE A 213 1.74 -2.13 28.66
C PHE A 213 0.59 -2.50 29.59
N SER A 214 0.53 -1.96 30.80
CA SER A 214 -0.62 -2.13 31.71
C SER A 214 -1.73 -1.12 31.45
N ASP A 215 -1.38 0.13 31.13
CA ASP A 215 -2.31 1.26 31.10
C ASP A 215 -2.85 1.55 29.67
N VAL A 216 -2.07 1.23 28.63
CA VAL A 216 -2.40 1.61 27.23
C VAL A 216 -2.60 0.41 26.35
N MET A 217 -1.68 -0.54 26.38
CA MET A 217 -1.68 -1.71 25.50
C MET A 217 -1.70 -2.99 26.34
N ASP A 218 -2.33 -4.04 25.79
CA ASP A 218 -2.27 -5.38 26.38
C ASP A 218 -1.47 -6.31 25.46
N PRO A 219 -0.15 -6.30 25.53
CA PRO A 219 0.64 -7.21 24.74
C PRO A 219 0.51 -8.61 25.32
N VAL A 220 0.35 -9.60 24.46
CA VAL A 220 0.59 -10.97 24.88
C VAL A 220 2.09 -11.10 25.10
N ALA A 221 2.52 -11.05 26.37
CA ALA A 221 3.91 -11.32 26.72
C ALA A 221 4.18 -12.81 26.48
N THR A 222 5.01 -13.14 25.50
CA THR A 222 5.45 -14.51 25.27
C THR A 222 6.45 -14.95 26.30
N GLN A 223 7.30 -14.04 26.77
CA GLN A 223 8.28 -14.31 27.81
C GLN A 223 8.53 -13.05 28.66
N GLY A 224 8.61 -13.20 29.97
CA GLY A 224 8.90 -12.12 30.90
C GLY A 224 7.70 -11.25 31.25
N ASN A 225 7.96 -10.04 31.80
CA ASN A 225 6.95 -9.04 32.10
C ASN A 225 7.41 -7.68 31.61
N ALA A 226 6.72 -7.14 30.62
CA ALA A 226 7.12 -5.94 29.89
C ALA A 226 7.22 -4.69 30.79
N ASP A 227 6.22 -4.42 31.64
CA ASP A 227 6.25 -3.26 32.54
C ASP A 227 7.39 -3.37 33.59
N LYS A 228 7.63 -4.56 34.12
CA LYS A 228 8.74 -4.77 35.05
C LYS A 228 10.10 -4.59 34.38
N ALA A 229 10.23 -5.05 33.12
CA ALA A 229 11.43 -4.85 32.31
C ALA A 229 11.71 -3.36 32.10
N LEU A 230 10.72 -2.59 31.62
CA LEU A 230 10.89 -1.13 31.45
C LEU A 230 11.24 -0.41 32.76
N ARG A 231 10.59 -0.76 33.87
CA ARG A 231 10.92 -0.17 35.20
C ARG A 231 12.34 -0.46 35.65
N ARG A 232 12.91 -1.62 35.27
CA ARG A 232 14.31 -1.97 35.56
C ARG A 232 15.30 -1.38 34.57
N GLY A 233 14.79 -0.71 33.54
CA GLY A 233 15.60 -0.20 32.46
C GLY A 233 16.12 -1.26 31.49
N GLU A 234 15.44 -2.39 31.44
CA GLU A 234 15.68 -3.45 30.49
C GLU A 234 14.88 -3.17 29.20
N LEU A 235 15.30 -3.78 28.09
CA LEU A 235 14.60 -3.67 26.81
C LEU A 235 13.41 -4.63 26.78
N VAL A 236 12.33 -4.19 26.15
CA VAL A 236 11.23 -5.05 25.71
C VAL A 236 11.32 -5.16 24.20
N VAL A 237 11.35 -6.39 23.69
CA VAL A 237 11.61 -6.66 22.28
C VAL A 237 10.44 -7.41 21.67
N GLY A 238 10.07 -7.07 20.45
CA GLY A 238 9.07 -7.80 19.69
C GLY A 238 9.58 -9.19 19.31
N GLU A 239 8.68 -10.18 19.35
CA GLU A 239 8.98 -11.60 19.16
C GLU A 239 9.74 -11.88 17.86
N LYS A 240 9.29 -11.27 16.76
CA LYS A 240 9.92 -11.47 15.45
C LYS A 240 11.36 -10.95 15.41
N LEU A 241 11.61 -9.77 15.99
CA LEU A 241 12.96 -9.22 16.06
C LEU A 241 13.87 -10.06 16.95
N ALA A 242 13.32 -10.60 18.06
CA ALA A 242 14.06 -11.50 18.93
C ALA A 242 14.43 -12.82 18.24
N GLU A 243 13.52 -13.39 17.44
CA GLU A 243 13.78 -14.57 16.63
C GLU A 243 14.82 -14.30 15.52
N ASP A 244 14.67 -13.23 14.76
CA ASP A 244 15.56 -12.88 13.64
C ASP A 244 17.01 -12.64 14.10
N ARG A 245 17.21 -12.26 15.37
CA ARG A 245 18.53 -11.96 15.96
C ARG A 245 18.99 -12.98 16.99
N ASP A 246 18.26 -14.09 17.18
CA ASP A 246 18.46 -15.11 18.22
C ASP A 246 18.63 -14.50 19.63
N TRP A 247 17.86 -13.45 19.93
CA TRP A 247 17.88 -12.78 21.22
C TRP A 247 16.98 -13.48 22.23
N LYS A 248 17.50 -13.63 23.45
CA LYS A 248 16.82 -14.28 24.58
C LYS A 248 16.74 -13.34 25.78
N ILE A 249 15.81 -13.61 26.70
CA ILE A 249 15.74 -12.88 27.97
C ILE A 249 17.07 -12.98 28.69
N GLY A 250 17.58 -11.85 29.15
CA GLY A 250 18.86 -11.72 29.86
C GLY A 250 20.04 -11.36 28.98
N ASP A 251 19.92 -11.48 27.65
CA ASP A 251 20.98 -11.10 26.72
C ASP A 251 21.27 -9.61 26.79
N LYS A 252 22.53 -9.27 26.56
CA LYS A 252 23.01 -7.89 26.57
C LYS A 252 23.09 -7.36 25.13
N VAL A 253 22.35 -6.31 24.87
CA VAL A 253 22.29 -5.63 23.58
C VAL A 253 22.95 -4.26 23.71
N THR A 254 23.83 -3.92 22.77
CA THR A 254 24.47 -2.59 22.70
C THR A 254 23.57 -1.64 21.94
N VAL A 255 23.00 -0.67 22.64
CA VAL A 255 22.19 0.39 22.04
C VAL A 255 23.12 1.55 21.67
N THR A 256 23.11 1.94 20.41
CA THR A 256 23.88 3.09 19.91
C THR A 256 22.92 4.11 19.32
N CYS A 257 22.98 5.33 19.80
CA CYS A 257 22.22 6.48 19.30
C CYS A 257 23.17 7.60 18.90
N LYS A 258 22.62 8.65 18.29
CA LYS A 258 23.32 9.90 18.07
C LYS A 258 22.75 10.96 19.00
N ARG A 259 23.64 11.68 19.66
CA ARG A 259 23.29 12.83 20.47
C ARG A 259 23.84 14.08 19.81
N VAL A 260 22.98 15.07 19.62
CA VAL A 260 23.39 16.38 19.11
C VAL A 260 23.97 17.16 20.27
N VAL A 261 25.24 17.50 20.20
CA VAL A 261 25.93 18.32 21.20
C VAL A 261 26.44 19.62 20.58
N VAL A 262 26.56 20.66 21.38
CA VAL A 262 27.16 21.91 20.90
C VAL A 262 28.62 21.64 20.60
N ASP A 263 29.02 21.91 19.36
CA ASP A 263 30.43 21.93 18.96
C ASP A 263 31.05 23.27 19.41
N GLN A 264 31.71 23.22 20.55
CA GLN A 264 32.30 24.44 21.13
C GLN A 264 33.34 25.08 20.23
N GLU A 265 34.16 24.28 19.56
CA GLU A 265 35.22 24.78 18.67
C GLU A 265 34.60 25.41 17.39
N ALA A 266 33.68 24.71 16.74
CA ALA A 266 33.00 25.24 15.57
C ALA A 266 32.12 26.46 15.92
N THR A 267 31.52 26.48 17.09
CA THR A 267 30.71 27.62 17.59
C THR A 267 31.63 28.84 17.86
N ALA A 268 32.75 28.65 18.56
CA ALA A 268 33.70 29.72 18.81
C ALA A 268 34.26 30.29 17.50
N LYS A 269 34.59 29.42 16.55
CA LYS A 269 35.01 29.83 15.21
C LYS A 269 33.92 30.62 14.48
N ALA A 270 32.67 30.12 14.47
CA ALA A 270 31.54 30.82 13.84
C ALA A 270 31.32 32.22 14.45
N GLN A 271 31.46 32.35 15.76
CA GLN A 271 31.39 33.64 16.46
C GLN A 271 32.51 34.57 16.05
N THR A 272 33.75 34.04 15.99
CA THR A 272 34.94 34.83 15.56
C THR A 272 34.82 35.28 14.10
N ASP A 273 34.42 34.36 13.21
CA ASP A 273 34.22 34.66 11.79
C ASP A 273 33.10 35.70 11.58
N TYR A 274 32.00 35.59 12.34
CA TYR A 274 30.93 36.57 12.31
C TYR A 274 31.40 37.97 12.77
N GLN A 275 32.13 38.03 13.89
CA GLN A 275 32.72 39.30 14.37
C GLN A 275 33.69 39.93 13.34
N ALA A 276 34.54 39.09 12.71
CA ALA A 276 35.44 39.53 11.65
C ALA A 276 34.69 40.08 10.43
N GLN A 277 33.60 39.42 10.02
CA GLN A 277 32.74 39.87 8.91
C GLN A 277 32.08 41.23 9.23
N VAL A 278 31.56 41.40 10.44
CA VAL A 278 30.97 42.66 10.89
C VAL A 278 32.00 43.77 10.90
N GLN A 279 33.20 43.50 11.46
CA GLN A 279 34.29 44.46 11.48
C GLN A 279 34.73 44.87 10.08
N ALA A 280 34.90 43.90 9.17
CA ALA A 280 35.27 44.15 7.78
C ALA A 280 34.21 45.02 7.06
N LYS A 281 32.91 44.72 7.27
CA LYS A 281 31.79 45.52 6.73
C LYS A 281 31.77 46.95 7.27
N VAL A 282 31.96 47.11 8.56
CA VAL A 282 32.04 48.45 9.20
C VAL A 282 33.23 49.23 8.67
N GLN A 283 34.39 48.58 8.54
CA GLN A 283 35.61 49.22 8.04
C GLN A 283 35.49 49.62 6.55
N SER A 284 34.84 48.79 5.72
CA SER A 284 34.59 49.16 4.32
C SER A 284 33.64 50.36 4.22
N LEU A 285 32.56 50.38 5.00
CA LEU A 285 31.62 51.51 5.03
C LEU A 285 32.27 52.81 5.54
N GLN A 286 33.14 52.72 6.54
CA GLN A 286 33.90 53.85 7.04
C GLN A 286 34.88 54.40 5.98
N THR A 287 35.54 53.50 5.22
CA THR A 287 36.44 53.88 4.12
C THR A 287 35.68 54.55 2.98
N GLU A 288 34.51 54.02 2.62
CA GLU A 288 33.62 54.63 1.63
C GLU A 288 33.14 56.01 2.09
N ALA A 289 32.75 56.17 3.36
CA ALA A 289 32.39 57.46 3.94
C ALA A 289 33.50 58.47 3.86
N GLN A 290 34.75 58.07 4.18
CA GLN A 290 35.93 58.94 4.06
C GLN A 290 36.21 59.36 2.61
N THR A 291 36.05 58.44 1.66
CA THR A 291 36.24 58.71 0.23
C THR A 291 35.21 59.71 -0.29
N LEU A 292 33.96 59.59 0.11
CA LEU A 292 32.87 60.51 -0.24
C LEU A 292 33.09 61.89 0.38
N LEU A 293 33.57 61.94 1.62
CA LEU A 293 33.97 63.23 2.29
C LEU A 293 35.06 63.91 1.53
N ALA A 294 36.12 63.22 1.09
CA ALA A 294 37.22 63.77 0.29
C ALA A 294 36.74 64.26 -1.09
N ALA A 295 35.69 63.66 -1.64
CA ALA A 295 35.02 64.09 -2.89
C ALA A 295 34.01 65.22 -2.74
N GLY A 296 33.79 65.72 -1.48
CA GLY A 296 32.88 66.85 -1.20
C GLY A 296 31.43 66.43 -1.00
N ASP A 297 31.08 65.11 -1.04
CA ASP A 297 29.72 64.62 -0.81
C ASP A 297 29.48 64.32 0.68
N GLN A 298 29.09 65.35 1.42
CA GLN A 298 28.81 65.26 2.85
C GLN A 298 27.56 64.40 3.14
N ALA A 299 26.54 64.43 2.26
CA ALA A 299 25.31 63.69 2.46
C ALA A 299 25.56 62.17 2.27
N GLY A 300 26.28 61.78 1.24
CA GLY A 300 26.65 60.40 1.01
C GLY A 300 27.59 59.84 2.09
N ALA A 301 28.53 60.66 2.57
CA ALA A 301 29.44 60.26 3.67
C ALA A 301 28.66 59.98 4.97
N LYS A 302 27.66 60.85 5.29
CA LYS A 302 26.82 60.67 6.47
C LYS A 302 25.97 59.40 6.35
N ALA A 303 25.37 59.16 5.19
CA ALA A 303 24.56 57.94 4.96
C ALA A 303 25.39 56.65 5.16
N LYS A 304 26.66 56.65 4.70
CA LYS A 304 27.57 55.51 4.92
C LYS A 304 28.02 55.35 6.38
N ALA A 305 28.19 56.43 7.09
CA ALA A 305 28.49 56.38 8.53
C ALA A 305 27.27 55.83 9.34
N ASP A 306 26.04 56.26 8.99
CA ASP A 306 24.82 55.75 9.60
C ASP A 306 24.61 54.27 9.29
N GLU A 307 24.92 53.80 8.06
CA GLU A 307 24.93 52.39 7.67
C GLU A 307 25.96 51.57 8.48
N ALA A 308 27.12 52.13 8.76
CA ALA A 308 28.13 51.48 9.59
C ALA A 308 27.66 51.34 11.06
N GLN A 309 27.01 52.37 11.61
CA GLN A 309 26.43 52.31 12.96
C GLN A 309 25.28 51.29 13.03
N GLN A 310 24.46 51.23 12.00
CA GLN A 310 23.39 50.26 11.91
C GLN A 310 23.91 48.83 11.83
N ALA A 311 24.97 48.57 11.08
CA ALA A 311 25.62 47.25 11.01
C ALA A 311 26.16 46.80 12.37
N VAL A 312 26.64 47.69 13.21
CA VAL A 312 27.05 47.37 14.59
C VAL A 312 25.83 47.05 15.47
N ALA A 313 24.77 47.85 15.36
CA ALA A 313 23.53 47.61 16.13
C ALA A 313 22.86 46.30 15.75
N ASP A 314 22.79 45.99 14.46
CA ASP A 314 22.27 44.72 13.95
C ASP A 314 23.09 43.53 14.47
N ALA A 315 24.43 43.68 14.53
CA ALA A 315 25.30 42.63 15.06
C ALA A 315 25.12 42.40 16.57
N GLN A 316 24.78 43.44 17.33
CA GLN A 316 24.45 43.30 18.77
C GLN A 316 23.09 42.64 19.02
N ASN A 317 22.18 42.74 18.05
CA ASN A 317 20.83 42.17 18.13
C ASN A 317 20.74 40.76 17.52
N VAL A 318 21.83 40.20 17.00
CA VAL A 318 21.82 38.82 16.49
C VAL A 318 21.60 37.84 17.64
N ASP A 319 20.60 36.96 17.44
CA ASP A 319 20.37 35.88 18.39
C ASP A 319 21.60 34.95 18.46
N PRO A 320 22.29 34.86 19.62
CA PRO A 320 23.44 33.97 19.80
C PRO A 320 23.20 32.53 19.40
N ALA A 321 21.94 32.06 19.48
CA ALA A 321 21.56 30.71 19.09
C ALA A 321 21.82 30.44 17.60
N THR A 322 21.78 31.44 16.73
CA THR A 322 22.07 31.30 15.29
C THR A 322 23.52 30.99 14.97
N LEU A 323 24.44 31.32 15.88
CA LEU A 323 25.85 31.08 15.75
C LEU A 323 26.32 29.76 16.39
N VAL A 324 25.43 29.11 17.14
CA VAL A 324 25.72 27.81 17.74
C VAL A 324 25.83 26.75 16.65
N LYS A 325 26.94 26.07 16.59
CA LYS A 325 27.18 24.91 15.74
C LYS A 325 27.03 23.64 16.56
N THR A 326 26.39 22.66 15.99
CA THR A 326 26.17 21.38 16.64
C THR A 326 26.86 20.27 15.87
N LYS A 327 27.23 19.20 16.55
CA LYS A 327 27.75 17.97 15.97
C LYS A 327 27.05 16.75 16.57
N ASP A 328 27.02 15.68 15.79
CA ASP A 328 26.51 14.38 16.22
C ASP A 328 27.62 13.62 16.97
N GLU A 329 27.38 13.31 18.24
CA GLU A 329 28.22 12.40 18.99
C GLU A 329 27.54 11.04 19.18
N PRO A 330 28.21 9.92 18.86
CA PRO A 330 27.65 8.60 19.10
C PRO A 330 27.64 8.29 20.61
N THR A 331 26.47 7.96 21.12
CA THR A 331 26.29 7.46 22.50
C THR A 331 26.07 5.96 22.48
N LYS A 332 26.57 5.26 23.49
CA LYS A 332 26.44 3.81 23.63
C LYS A 332 26.02 3.43 25.03
N ALA A 333 25.08 2.49 25.12
CA ALA A 333 24.72 1.86 26.38
C ALA A 333 24.45 0.37 26.15
N VAL A 334 24.83 -0.45 27.12
CA VAL A 334 24.49 -1.87 27.12
C VAL A 334 23.24 -2.07 27.97
N ARG A 335 22.23 -2.72 27.40
CA ARG A 335 20.96 -3.01 28.05
C ARG A 335 20.66 -4.49 27.97
N ARG A 336 19.92 -5.02 28.96
CA ARG A 336 19.47 -6.42 28.95
C ARG A 336 18.07 -6.50 28.35
N ILE A 337 17.76 -7.61 27.73
CA ILE A 337 16.41 -7.95 27.32
C ILE A 337 15.66 -8.50 28.53
N GLY A 338 14.60 -7.83 28.96
CA GLY A 338 13.79 -8.20 30.14
C GLY A 338 12.46 -8.86 29.78
N ALA A 339 11.95 -8.62 28.58
CA ALA A 339 10.73 -9.25 28.09
C ALA A 339 10.70 -9.36 26.57
N ILE A 340 10.02 -10.37 26.06
CA ILE A 340 9.68 -10.55 24.64
C ILE A 340 8.16 -10.53 24.55
N ILE A 341 7.62 -9.69 23.64
CA ILE A 341 6.19 -9.49 23.46
C ILE A 341 5.74 -9.91 22.07
N SER A 342 4.59 -10.56 21.99
CA SER A 342 3.88 -10.79 20.74
C SER A 342 2.76 -9.77 20.61
N ASN A 343 2.91 -8.85 19.68
CA ASN A 343 1.88 -7.88 19.31
C ASN A 343 2.03 -7.59 17.82
N SER A 344 0.94 -7.69 17.09
CA SER A 344 0.94 -7.61 15.63
C SER A 344 1.61 -6.37 15.05
N VAL A 345 1.52 -5.23 15.73
CA VAL A 345 2.11 -3.96 15.28
C VAL A 345 3.59 -3.86 15.62
N TYR A 346 3.99 -4.43 16.74
CA TYR A 346 5.28 -4.16 17.34
C TYR A 346 6.21 -5.38 17.35
N ARG A 347 5.93 -6.40 16.52
CA ARG A 347 6.73 -7.64 16.46
C ARG A 347 8.20 -7.42 16.14
N THR A 348 8.52 -6.33 15.43
CA THR A 348 9.89 -5.96 15.04
C THR A 348 10.41 -4.73 15.79
N ALA A 349 9.71 -4.28 16.83
CA ALA A 349 10.06 -3.08 17.57
C ALA A 349 10.87 -3.40 18.84
N VAL A 350 11.60 -2.40 19.30
CA VAL A 350 12.26 -2.38 20.61
C VAL A 350 11.66 -1.26 21.42
N PHE A 351 11.32 -1.55 22.67
CA PHE A 351 10.85 -0.57 23.64
C PHE A 351 11.88 -0.34 24.73
N MET A 352 12.08 0.91 25.05
CA MET A 352 12.99 1.37 26.08
C MET A 352 12.26 2.34 27.00
N ASN A 353 12.69 2.41 28.25
CA ASN A 353 12.19 3.41 29.19
C ASN A 353 12.55 4.83 28.72
N ASP A 354 11.60 5.75 28.83
CA ASP A 354 11.67 7.16 28.44
C ASP A 354 12.93 7.88 28.99
N GLU A 355 13.18 7.76 30.30
CA GLU A 355 14.34 8.41 30.95
C GLU A 355 15.67 7.90 30.41
N GLN A 356 15.73 6.61 30.07
CA GLN A 356 16.95 6.03 29.51
C GLN A 356 17.15 6.42 28.05
N ALA A 357 16.09 6.58 27.28
CA ALA A 357 16.15 7.09 25.93
C ALA A 357 16.64 8.55 25.91
N GLU A 358 16.13 9.40 26.82
CA GLU A 358 16.58 10.78 26.98
C GLU A 358 18.08 10.89 27.36
N ASN A 359 18.61 9.89 28.09
CA ASN A 359 20.03 9.81 28.39
C ASN A 359 20.92 9.41 27.20
N LEU A 360 20.35 8.71 26.21
CA LEU A 360 21.06 8.23 25.02
C LEU A 360 20.98 9.19 23.85
N THR A 361 19.91 9.98 23.75
CA THR A 361 19.73 10.96 22.69
C THR A 361 19.18 12.27 23.25
N ASN A 362 19.09 13.31 22.43
CA ASN A 362 18.45 14.55 22.85
C ASN A 362 16.93 14.36 22.90
N LYS A 363 16.27 15.09 23.77
CA LYS A 363 14.81 15.09 23.87
C LYS A 363 14.14 15.49 22.54
N GLU A 364 14.76 16.38 21.78
CA GLU A 364 14.31 16.83 20.47
C GLU A 364 14.42 15.74 19.39
N ALA A 365 15.24 14.71 19.62
CA ALA A 365 15.36 13.55 18.74
C ALA A 365 14.40 12.41 19.11
N LEU A 366 13.60 12.59 20.17
CA LEU A 366 12.50 11.74 20.55
C LEU A 366 11.20 12.33 20.01
N PHE A 367 10.71 11.80 18.91
CA PHE A 367 9.49 12.31 18.27
C PHE A 367 8.25 11.76 18.97
N THR A 368 7.49 12.60 19.64
CA THR A 368 6.18 12.23 20.19
C THR A 368 5.21 12.03 19.03
N ILE A 369 4.90 10.76 18.74
CA ILE A 369 4.05 10.36 17.60
C ILE A 369 2.59 10.18 18.00
N MET A 370 2.36 9.70 19.24
CA MET A 370 1.02 9.45 19.78
C MET A 370 0.96 9.80 21.26
N VAL A 371 -0.21 10.26 21.67
CA VAL A 371 -0.55 10.48 23.07
C VAL A 371 -1.86 9.76 23.36
N PHE A 372 -1.81 8.86 24.32
CA PHE A 372 -2.94 8.06 24.76
C PHE A 372 -3.52 8.67 26.03
N VAL A 373 -4.82 8.91 26.04
CA VAL A 373 -5.53 9.58 27.13
C VAL A 373 -6.56 8.63 27.71
N THR A 374 -6.46 8.36 29.01
CA THR A 374 -7.46 7.57 29.75
C THR A 374 -8.26 8.49 30.65
N ALA A 375 -9.56 8.40 30.58
CA ALA A 375 -10.49 9.15 31.41
C ALA A 375 -10.48 8.67 32.87
N ARG A 376 -10.79 9.55 33.79
CA ARG A 376 -10.98 9.19 35.19
C ARG A 376 -12.28 8.41 35.35
N HIS A 377 -12.24 7.36 36.15
CA HIS A 377 -13.43 6.54 36.40
C HIS A 377 -14.60 7.40 36.94
N GLY A 378 -15.75 7.28 36.29
CA GLY A 378 -16.95 8.06 36.62
C GLY A 378 -17.00 9.47 36.01
N SER A 379 -16.00 9.89 35.20
CA SER A 379 -16.08 11.15 34.43
C SER A 379 -16.91 10.96 33.16
N ASP A 380 -17.46 12.07 32.66
CA ASP A 380 -18.11 12.10 31.33
C ASP A 380 -17.03 12.00 30.24
N VAL A 381 -16.90 10.80 29.67
CA VAL A 381 -15.91 10.52 28.61
C VAL A 381 -16.19 11.39 27.38
N ALA A 382 -17.46 11.56 26.96
CA ALA A 382 -17.81 12.37 25.81
C ALA A 382 -17.48 13.87 26.04
N GLY A 383 -17.75 14.38 27.25
CA GLY A 383 -17.38 15.74 27.64
C GLY A 383 -15.88 15.96 27.75
N LEU A 384 -15.10 14.92 28.08
CA LEU A 384 -13.64 14.98 28.10
C LEU A 384 -13.06 15.27 26.73
N ARG A 385 -13.61 14.69 25.65
CA ARG A 385 -13.19 15.01 24.28
C ARG A 385 -13.24 16.51 24.00
N GLY A 386 -14.35 17.17 24.37
CA GLY A 386 -14.49 18.63 24.19
C GLY A 386 -13.44 19.45 24.93
N LYS A 387 -13.02 18.98 26.12
CA LYS A 387 -11.97 19.61 26.92
C LYS A 387 -10.59 19.41 26.28
N ILE A 388 -10.28 18.21 25.79
CA ILE A 388 -9.03 17.92 25.08
C ILE A 388 -8.98 18.77 23.79
N LEU A 389 -10.04 18.80 22.97
CA LEU A 389 -10.11 19.61 21.77
C LEU A 389 -9.92 21.10 22.05
N LYS A 390 -10.44 21.61 23.16
CA LYS A 390 -10.22 23.00 23.57
C LYS A 390 -8.75 23.29 23.88
N GLN A 391 -8.06 22.39 24.55
CA GLN A 391 -6.64 22.54 24.87
C GLN A 391 -5.75 22.34 23.65
N THR A 392 -6.13 21.45 22.73
CA THR A 392 -5.35 21.19 21.51
C THR A 392 -5.66 22.18 20.37
N LYS A 393 -6.72 23.00 20.48
CA LYS A 393 -7.12 23.98 19.46
C LYS A 393 -6.01 24.93 19.00
N PRO A 394 -5.08 25.42 19.85
CA PRO A 394 -3.94 26.24 19.40
C PRO A 394 -2.97 25.47 18.48
N TYR A 395 -3.03 24.15 18.48
CA TYR A 395 -2.17 23.26 17.71
C TYR A 395 -2.99 22.66 16.56
N TYR A 396 -3.14 23.40 15.46
CA TYR A 396 -4.00 23.04 14.31
C TYR A 396 -3.68 21.68 13.66
N VAL A 397 -2.52 21.11 13.96
CA VAL A 397 -2.05 19.82 13.41
C VAL A 397 -2.45 18.62 14.26
N LEU A 398 -3.07 18.84 15.43
CA LEU A 398 -3.45 17.77 16.34
C LEU A 398 -4.89 17.31 16.10
N THR A 399 -5.06 16.02 16.06
CA THR A 399 -6.35 15.32 15.96
C THR A 399 -6.60 14.52 17.23
N VAL A 400 -7.82 14.62 17.78
CA VAL A 400 -8.27 13.85 18.95
C VAL A 400 -9.33 12.89 18.48
N GLN A 401 -9.07 11.62 18.60
CA GLN A 401 -9.88 10.54 18.04
C GLN A 401 -10.20 9.50 19.12
N ASP A 402 -11.42 8.98 19.09
CA ASP A 402 -11.74 7.74 19.77
C ASP A 402 -11.29 6.50 18.91
N HIS A 403 -11.55 5.30 19.39
CA HIS A 403 -11.16 4.07 18.70
C HIS A 403 -11.79 3.96 17.30
N ASP A 404 -13.07 4.28 17.16
CA ASP A 404 -13.80 4.13 15.89
C ASP A 404 -13.37 5.18 14.87
N GLU A 405 -13.13 6.42 15.34
CA GLU A 405 -12.58 7.48 14.49
C GLU A 405 -11.15 7.18 14.05
N TYR A 406 -10.32 6.60 14.92
CA TYR A 406 -8.96 6.20 14.55
C TYR A 406 -8.96 5.06 13.51
N LYS A 407 -9.82 4.03 13.70
CA LYS A 407 -10.05 2.99 12.68
C LYS A 407 -10.48 3.60 11.35
N SER A 408 -11.45 4.53 11.38
CA SER A 408 -11.96 5.22 10.21
C SER A 408 -10.86 6.02 9.49
N THR A 409 -9.98 6.67 10.24
CA THR A 409 -8.85 7.41 9.69
C THR A 409 -7.88 6.48 8.95
N VAL A 410 -7.50 5.37 9.56
CA VAL A 410 -6.64 4.37 8.90
C VAL A 410 -7.32 3.77 7.67
N SER A 411 -8.61 3.42 7.78
CA SER A 411 -9.38 2.92 6.64
C SER A 411 -9.44 3.95 5.49
N SER A 412 -9.58 5.23 5.80
CA SER A 412 -9.64 6.29 4.78
C SER A 412 -8.33 6.43 3.99
N LEU A 413 -7.17 6.20 4.62
CA LEU A 413 -5.88 6.17 3.93
C LEU A 413 -5.80 5.01 2.94
N VAL A 414 -6.30 3.83 3.35
CA VAL A 414 -6.40 2.66 2.47
C VAL A 414 -7.37 2.92 1.32
N ASP A 415 -8.53 3.54 1.60
CA ASP A 415 -9.54 3.88 0.59
C ASP A 415 -9.00 4.87 -0.45
N GLN A 416 -8.20 5.85 -0.04
CA GLN A 416 -7.53 6.77 -0.98
C GLN A 416 -6.60 6.04 -1.94
N MET A 417 -5.83 5.05 -1.47
CA MET A 417 -5.03 4.19 -2.34
C MET A 417 -5.91 3.39 -3.31
N LEU A 418 -7.03 2.85 -2.83
CA LEU A 418 -7.97 2.09 -3.65
C LEU A 418 -8.61 2.94 -4.76
N ILE A 419 -8.84 4.25 -4.55
CA ILE A 419 -9.37 5.16 -5.58
C ILE A 419 -8.47 5.19 -6.81
N VAL A 420 -7.14 5.28 -6.63
CA VAL A 420 -6.18 5.25 -7.73
C VAL A 420 -6.26 3.93 -8.50
N LEU A 421 -6.42 2.82 -7.78
CA LEU A 421 -6.54 1.49 -8.38
C LEU A 421 -7.85 1.32 -9.14
N TYR A 422 -8.95 1.88 -8.64
CA TYR A 422 -10.23 1.90 -9.37
C TYR A 422 -10.14 2.73 -10.64
N ALA A 423 -9.36 3.80 -10.67
CA ALA A 423 -9.11 4.56 -11.89
C ALA A 423 -8.34 3.72 -12.94
N LEU A 424 -7.34 2.94 -12.50
CA LEU A 424 -6.64 1.99 -13.39
C LEU A 424 -7.57 0.86 -13.88
N LEU A 425 -8.45 0.35 -13.01
CA LEU A 425 -9.47 -0.61 -13.41
C LEU A 425 -10.42 -0.02 -14.46
N ALA A 426 -10.88 1.21 -14.27
CA ALA A 426 -11.72 1.89 -15.24
C ALA A 426 -11.05 2.00 -16.62
N LEU A 427 -9.74 2.31 -16.65
CA LEU A 427 -8.97 2.30 -17.89
C LEU A 427 -8.92 0.90 -18.52
N SER A 428 -8.67 -0.15 -17.72
CA SER A 428 -8.70 -1.55 -18.18
C SER A 428 -10.06 -1.94 -18.75
N ILE A 429 -11.14 -1.49 -18.12
CA ILE A 429 -12.52 -1.71 -18.60
C ILE A 429 -12.72 -1.04 -19.96
N ILE A 430 -12.26 0.19 -20.15
CA ILE A 430 -12.35 0.89 -21.44
C ILE A 430 -11.61 0.10 -22.52
N ILE A 431 -10.39 -0.35 -22.26
CA ILE A 431 -9.62 -1.18 -23.18
C ILE A 431 -10.36 -2.49 -23.51
N ALA A 432 -10.93 -3.13 -22.50
CA ALA A 432 -11.71 -4.36 -22.68
C ALA A 432 -12.97 -4.12 -23.54
N ILE A 433 -13.69 -3.03 -23.33
CA ILE A 433 -14.86 -2.66 -24.16
C ILE A 433 -14.44 -2.54 -25.63
N PHE A 434 -13.37 -1.80 -25.94
CA PHE A 434 -12.87 -1.69 -27.30
C PHE A 434 -12.43 -3.04 -27.88
N GLY A 435 -11.78 -3.87 -27.10
CA GLY A 435 -11.40 -5.23 -27.47
C GLY A 435 -12.62 -6.09 -27.82
N ILE A 436 -13.66 -6.08 -26.98
CA ILE A 436 -14.90 -6.83 -27.19
C ILE A 436 -15.64 -6.29 -28.41
N VAL A 437 -15.78 -4.96 -28.56
CA VAL A 437 -16.41 -4.32 -29.72
C VAL A 437 -15.74 -4.75 -31.04
N ASN A 438 -14.40 -4.68 -31.08
CA ASN A 438 -13.62 -5.07 -32.24
C ASN A 438 -13.77 -6.56 -32.56
N THR A 439 -13.69 -7.40 -31.53
CA THR A 439 -13.85 -8.86 -31.68
C THR A 439 -15.22 -9.24 -32.19
N LEU A 440 -16.28 -8.66 -31.63
CA LEU A 440 -17.64 -8.92 -32.09
C LEU A 440 -17.93 -8.33 -33.45
N ALA A 441 -17.39 -7.13 -33.76
CA ALA A 441 -17.59 -6.52 -35.10
C ALA A 441 -17.03 -7.40 -36.21
N LEU A 442 -15.84 -7.97 -35.99
CA LEU A 442 -15.21 -8.87 -36.95
C LEU A 442 -15.95 -10.23 -37.00
N SER A 443 -16.34 -10.79 -35.83
CA SER A 443 -17.17 -12.01 -35.80
C SER A 443 -18.50 -11.85 -36.55
N VAL A 444 -19.16 -10.70 -36.41
CA VAL A 444 -20.38 -10.36 -37.15
C VAL A 444 -20.11 -10.26 -38.65
N SER A 445 -19.00 -9.64 -39.05
CA SER A 445 -18.62 -9.52 -40.47
C SER A 445 -18.37 -10.88 -41.13
N GLU A 446 -17.62 -11.77 -40.44
CA GLU A 446 -17.33 -13.13 -40.91
C GLU A 446 -18.60 -14.00 -41.00
N ARG A 447 -19.64 -13.68 -40.26
CA ARG A 447 -20.88 -14.47 -40.16
C ARG A 447 -22.12 -13.74 -40.70
N THR A 448 -21.89 -12.75 -41.57
CA THR A 448 -22.99 -11.93 -42.14
C THR A 448 -24.04 -12.80 -42.82
N ARG A 449 -23.61 -13.82 -43.58
CA ARG A 449 -24.49 -14.78 -44.26
C ARG A 449 -25.32 -15.65 -43.27
N GLU A 450 -24.72 -16.15 -42.21
CA GLU A 450 -25.44 -16.91 -41.19
C GLU A 450 -26.52 -16.04 -40.51
N ILE A 451 -26.19 -14.78 -40.20
CA ILE A 451 -27.11 -13.81 -39.58
C ILE A 451 -28.22 -13.43 -40.59
N GLY A 452 -27.89 -13.28 -41.87
CA GLY A 452 -28.83 -13.03 -42.96
C GLY A 452 -29.84 -14.17 -43.12
N LEU A 453 -29.37 -15.43 -43.12
CA LEU A 453 -30.19 -16.63 -43.14
C LEU A 453 -31.12 -16.73 -41.94
N LEU A 454 -30.62 -16.48 -40.70
CA LEU A 454 -31.45 -16.46 -39.50
C LEU A 454 -32.56 -15.41 -39.59
N ARG A 455 -32.31 -14.26 -40.21
CA ARG A 455 -33.33 -13.23 -40.45
C ARG A 455 -34.33 -13.63 -41.54
N ALA A 456 -33.88 -14.30 -42.59
CA ALA A 456 -34.71 -14.76 -43.69
C ALA A 456 -35.74 -15.82 -43.21
N ILE A 457 -35.36 -16.68 -42.26
CA ILE A 457 -36.27 -17.67 -41.64
C ILE A 457 -37.11 -17.11 -40.47
N GLY A 458 -37.09 -15.74 -40.24
CA GLY A 458 -38.01 -15.07 -39.34
C GLY A 458 -37.44 -14.81 -37.91
N THR A 459 -36.13 -14.97 -37.67
CA THR A 459 -35.56 -14.60 -36.39
C THR A 459 -35.65 -13.10 -36.15
N SER A 460 -36.23 -12.67 -35.02
CA SER A 460 -36.42 -11.27 -34.69
C SER A 460 -35.08 -10.55 -34.41
N LYS A 461 -35.01 -9.25 -34.72
CA LYS A 461 -33.85 -8.40 -34.41
C LYS A 461 -33.47 -8.41 -32.93
N ALA A 462 -34.46 -8.53 -32.02
CA ALA A 462 -34.24 -8.61 -30.60
C ALA A 462 -33.50 -9.91 -30.20
N LYS A 463 -33.84 -11.06 -30.78
CA LYS A 463 -33.17 -12.34 -30.53
C LYS A 463 -31.70 -12.32 -30.97
N ILE A 464 -31.39 -11.69 -32.14
CA ILE A 464 -30.01 -11.55 -32.63
C ILE A 464 -29.21 -10.61 -31.70
N ARG A 465 -29.80 -9.49 -31.26
CA ARG A 465 -29.16 -8.61 -30.25
C ARG A 465 -28.89 -9.35 -28.96
N GLY A 466 -29.85 -10.12 -28.46
CA GLY A 466 -29.71 -10.92 -27.26
C GLY A 466 -28.58 -11.97 -27.37
N MET A 467 -28.46 -12.63 -28.53
CA MET A 467 -27.39 -13.60 -28.78
C MET A 467 -26.00 -12.92 -28.71
N LEU A 468 -25.82 -11.79 -29.37
CA LEU A 468 -24.55 -11.04 -29.34
C LEU A 468 -24.26 -10.45 -27.95
N ALA A 469 -25.28 -10.02 -27.22
CA ALA A 469 -25.15 -9.54 -25.86
C ALA A 469 -24.69 -10.66 -24.89
N ILE A 470 -25.25 -11.86 -25.03
CA ILE A 470 -24.83 -13.04 -24.24
C ILE A 470 -23.37 -13.43 -24.58
N GLU A 471 -23.01 -13.42 -25.89
CA GLU A 471 -21.64 -13.71 -26.32
C GLU A 471 -20.64 -12.72 -25.71
N ALA A 472 -20.94 -11.42 -25.76
CA ALA A 472 -20.11 -10.38 -25.15
C ALA A 472 -20.03 -10.50 -23.62
N ALA A 473 -21.17 -10.76 -22.96
CA ALA A 473 -21.22 -10.94 -21.52
C ALA A 473 -20.39 -12.16 -21.09
N LEU A 474 -20.42 -13.26 -21.82
CA LEU A 474 -19.61 -14.44 -21.53
C LEU A 474 -18.10 -14.15 -21.66
N ILE A 475 -17.67 -13.35 -22.66
CA ILE A 475 -16.28 -12.94 -22.83
C ILE A 475 -15.82 -12.11 -21.62
N SER A 476 -16.61 -11.13 -21.20
CA SER A 476 -16.26 -10.27 -20.07
C SER A 476 -16.30 -11.01 -18.73
N VAL A 477 -17.31 -11.86 -18.50
CA VAL A 477 -17.39 -12.69 -17.29
C VAL A 477 -16.23 -13.67 -17.19
N LEU A 478 -15.82 -14.28 -18.32
CA LEU A 478 -14.66 -15.17 -18.33
C LEU A 478 -13.40 -14.47 -17.82
N GLY A 479 -13.07 -13.29 -18.39
CA GLY A 479 -11.90 -12.52 -17.93
C GLY A 479 -12.02 -12.12 -16.46
N THR A 480 -13.20 -11.70 -16.04
CA THR A 480 -13.46 -11.31 -14.65
C THR A 480 -13.30 -12.48 -13.69
N VAL A 481 -13.90 -13.63 -13.96
CA VAL A 481 -13.82 -14.81 -13.07
C VAL A 481 -12.38 -15.26 -12.89
N ILE A 482 -11.62 -15.36 -13.99
CA ILE A 482 -10.20 -15.69 -13.91
C ILE A 482 -9.44 -14.62 -13.10
N GLY A 483 -9.74 -13.33 -13.33
CA GLY A 483 -9.15 -12.22 -12.59
C GLY A 483 -9.45 -12.26 -11.10
N LEU A 484 -10.70 -12.53 -10.73
CA LEU A 484 -11.12 -12.67 -9.34
C LEU A 484 -10.37 -13.82 -8.65
N VAL A 485 -10.30 -14.99 -9.28
CA VAL A 485 -9.62 -16.17 -8.69
C VAL A 485 -8.13 -15.90 -8.51
N VAL A 486 -7.45 -15.45 -9.56
CA VAL A 486 -6.00 -15.20 -9.52
C VAL A 486 -5.68 -14.03 -8.59
N GLY A 487 -6.44 -12.94 -8.65
CA GLY A 487 -6.22 -11.77 -7.80
C GLY A 487 -6.47 -12.05 -6.33
N THR A 488 -7.55 -12.76 -6.00
CA THR A 488 -7.84 -13.17 -4.61
C THR A 488 -6.75 -14.12 -4.09
N ALA A 489 -6.30 -15.08 -4.89
CA ALA A 489 -5.20 -15.99 -4.53
C ALA A 489 -3.90 -15.21 -4.26
N ALA A 490 -3.56 -14.24 -5.14
CA ALA A 490 -2.40 -13.37 -4.94
C ALA A 490 -2.49 -12.58 -3.64
N GLY A 491 -3.66 -11.97 -3.36
CA GLY A 491 -3.91 -11.22 -2.13
C GLY A 491 -3.78 -12.07 -0.87
N MET A 492 -4.29 -13.31 -0.90
CA MET A 492 -4.12 -14.26 0.19
C MET A 492 -2.64 -14.64 0.43
N VAL A 493 -1.88 -14.86 -0.65
CA VAL A 493 -0.44 -15.15 -0.55
C VAL A 493 0.31 -13.97 0.05
N ILE A 494 0.02 -12.74 -0.40
CA ILE A 494 0.63 -11.52 0.15
C ILE A 494 0.29 -11.40 1.64
N GLN A 495 -0.99 -11.54 2.01
CA GLN A 495 -1.41 -11.46 3.41
C GLN A 495 -0.66 -12.49 4.27
N GLN A 496 -0.59 -13.75 3.85
CA GLN A 496 0.11 -14.79 4.60
C GLN A 496 1.62 -14.53 4.70
N THR A 497 2.24 -14.05 3.61
CA THR A 497 3.67 -13.72 3.59
C THR A 497 4.00 -12.59 4.58
N TYR A 498 3.13 -11.57 4.67
CA TYR A 498 3.32 -10.42 5.56
C TYR A 498 2.53 -10.53 6.88
N LYS A 499 2.03 -11.72 7.21
CA LYS A 499 1.31 -11.96 8.47
C LYS A 499 2.15 -11.56 9.69
N ALA A 500 3.41 -11.95 9.71
CA ALA A 500 4.37 -11.57 10.74
C ALA A 500 4.68 -10.06 10.80
N SER A 501 4.41 -9.32 9.72
CA SER A 501 4.65 -7.87 9.63
C SER A 501 3.41 -7.03 9.96
N GLY A 502 2.36 -7.62 10.57
CA GLY A 502 1.17 -6.91 11.04
C GLY A 502 -0.11 -7.16 10.25
N MET A 503 -0.09 -7.98 9.20
CA MET A 503 -1.30 -8.38 8.45
C MET A 503 -1.88 -9.70 8.98
N GLU A 504 -2.26 -9.75 10.28
CA GLU A 504 -2.67 -11.00 10.92
C GLU A 504 -4.00 -11.54 10.41
N GLN A 505 -4.96 -10.66 10.14
CA GLN A 505 -6.31 -11.05 9.76
C GLN A 505 -6.48 -11.09 8.25
N LEU A 506 -6.93 -12.24 7.73
CA LEU A 506 -7.34 -12.37 6.34
C LEU A 506 -8.80 -11.92 6.20
N ALA A 507 -9.02 -10.88 5.40
CA ALA A 507 -10.36 -10.41 5.05
C ALA A 507 -10.54 -10.37 3.54
N ILE A 508 -11.51 -11.16 3.03
CA ILE A 508 -11.85 -11.19 1.62
C ILE A 508 -13.07 -10.30 1.40
N PRO A 509 -12.99 -9.26 0.56
CA PRO A 509 -14.09 -8.34 0.31
C PRO A 509 -15.14 -8.93 -0.65
N TRP A 510 -15.88 -9.94 -0.23
CA TRP A 510 -16.86 -10.68 -1.06
C TRP A 510 -17.87 -9.76 -1.76
N GLY A 511 -18.32 -8.69 -1.08
CA GLY A 511 -19.23 -7.70 -1.68
C GLY A 511 -18.63 -7.00 -2.88
N GLN A 512 -17.37 -6.56 -2.78
CA GLN A 512 -16.63 -5.92 -3.86
C GLN A 512 -16.40 -6.87 -5.04
N LEU A 513 -16.01 -8.13 -4.76
CA LEU A 513 -15.81 -9.16 -5.79
C LEU A 513 -17.12 -9.44 -6.53
N GLY A 514 -18.25 -9.50 -5.82
CA GLY A 514 -19.60 -9.65 -6.40
C GLY A 514 -19.98 -8.47 -7.30
N VAL A 515 -19.67 -7.24 -6.88
CA VAL A 515 -19.89 -6.02 -7.71
C VAL A 515 -19.09 -6.10 -9.00
N PHE A 516 -17.82 -6.52 -8.97
CA PHE A 516 -17.00 -6.66 -10.18
C PHE A 516 -17.59 -7.69 -11.15
N LEU A 517 -18.13 -8.80 -10.63
CA LEU A 517 -18.79 -9.79 -11.46
C LEU A 517 -20.05 -9.23 -12.13
N LEU A 518 -20.88 -8.51 -11.40
CA LEU A 518 -22.08 -7.86 -11.96
C LEU A 518 -21.74 -6.78 -12.98
N LEU A 519 -20.74 -5.95 -12.69
CA LEU A 519 -20.24 -4.92 -13.62
C LEU A 519 -19.74 -5.55 -14.92
N SER A 520 -19.07 -6.71 -14.86
CA SER A 520 -18.56 -7.38 -16.06
C SER A 520 -19.67 -7.79 -17.02
N ILE A 521 -20.82 -8.22 -16.50
CA ILE A 521 -22.00 -8.54 -17.31
C ILE A 521 -22.49 -7.26 -18.01
N GLY A 522 -22.62 -6.15 -17.28
CA GLY A 522 -23.02 -4.86 -17.81
C GLY A 522 -22.07 -4.36 -18.91
N ILE A 523 -20.75 -4.49 -18.69
CA ILE A 523 -19.70 -4.12 -19.66
C ILE A 523 -19.85 -4.94 -20.94
N GLY A 524 -20.04 -6.25 -20.84
CA GLY A 524 -20.26 -7.12 -21.99
C GLY A 524 -21.49 -6.70 -22.79
N VAL A 525 -22.62 -6.48 -22.14
CA VAL A 525 -23.85 -6.03 -22.79
C VAL A 525 -23.67 -4.68 -23.48
N LEU A 526 -23.03 -3.70 -22.82
CA LEU A 526 -22.75 -2.39 -23.42
C LEU A 526 -21.83 -2.50 -24.63
N ALA A 527 -20.78 -3.31 -24.56
CA ALA A 527 -19.84 -3.54 -25.65
C ALA A 527 -20.50 -4.22 -26.88
N SER A 528 -21.59 -4.98 -26.68
CA SER A 528 -22.32 -5.61 -27.77
C SER A 528 -23.16 -4.66 -28.61
N LEU A 529 -23.50 -3.46 -28.10
CA LEU A 529 -24.44 -2.54 -28.74
C LEU A 529 -23.97 -2.05 -30.14
N PRO A 530 -22.70 -1.56 -30.34
CA PRO A 530 -22.26 -1.10 -31.65
C PRO A 530 -22.22 -2.22 -32.71
N PRO A 531 -21.63 -3.43 -32.43
CA PRO A 531 -21.63 -4.52 -33.42
C PRO A 531 -23.03 -5.02 -33.75
N SER A 532 -23.92 -5.13 -32.79
CA SER A 532 -25.28 -5.59 -32.99
C SER A 532 -26.09 -4.62 -33.89
N ARG A 533 -25.88 -3.31 -33.73
CA ARG A 533 -26.50 -2.29 -34.61
C ARG A 533 -26.03 -2.43 -36.02
N ARG A 534 -24.73 -2.70 -36.25
CA ARG A 534 -24.15 -2.91 -37.61
C ARG A 534 -24.72 -4.18 -38.24
N ALA A 535 -24.75 -5.31 -37.49
CA ALA A 535 -25.30 -6.58 -37.97
C ALA A 535 -26.75 -6.47 -38.45
N LEU A 536 -27.55 -5.62 -37.82
CA LEU A 536 -28.98 -5.48 -38.14
C LEU A 536 -29.32 -4.45 -39.23
N LYS A 537 -28.36 -3.57 -39.59
CA LYS A 537 -28.52 -2.60 -40.65
C LYS A 537 -28.31 -3.19 -42.04
N ALA A 538 -27.55 -4.29 -42.19
CA ALA A 538 -27.33 -4.94 -43.49
C ALA A 538 -28.66 -5.45 -44.09
N PRO A 539 -28.96 -5.16 -45.38
CA PRO A 539 -30.12 -5.70 -46.08
C PRO A 539 -30.04 -7.24 -46.12
N VAL A 540 -31.18 -7.92 -45.92
CA VAL A 540 -31.19 -9.40 -45.87
C VAL A 540 -30.79 -10.02 -47.20
N LEU A 541 -31.22 -9.38 -48.34
CA LEU A 541 -30.89 -9.84 -49.69
C LEU A 541 -29.38 -9.76 -49.96
N ASP A 542 -28.74 -8.65 -49.59
CA ASP A 542 -27.29 -8.44 -49.80
C ASP A 542 -26.47 -9.39 -48.91
N ALA A 543 -26.95 -9.66 -47.69
CA ALA A 543 -26.29 -10.57 -46.73
C ALA A 543 -26.33 -12.05 -47.20
N VAL A 544 -27.35 -12.46 -47.99
CA VAL A 544 -27.47 -13.82 -48.53
C VAL A 544 -26.77 -13.94 -49.88
N ALA A 545 -26.70 -12.84 -50.67
CA ALA A 545 -26.09 -12.79 -52.02
C ALA A 545 -24.58 -12.56 -52.00
N SER A 546 -23.96 -12.17 -50.85
CA SER A 546 -22.50 -12.02 -50.75
C SER A 546 -21.82 -13.39 -50.83
N GLU A 547 -21.02 -13.59 -51.91
CA GLU A 547 -20.12 -14.73 -52.05
C GLU A 547 -19.03 -14.78 -50.99
#